data_3dbe545c261493fa36eb31de7fd08450
#
_entry.id   3dbe545c261493fa36eb31de7fd08450
#
_cell.length_a   1.000
_cell.length_b   1.000
_cell.length_c   1.000
_cell.angle_alpha   90.00
_cell.angle_beta   90.00
_cell.angle_gamma   90.00
#
_symmetry.space_group_name_H-M   'P 1'
#
loop_
_entity.id
_entity.type
_entity.pdbx_description
1 polymer ?
#
loop_
_entity_poly.entity_id
_entity_poly.type
_entity_poly.pdbx_seq_one_letter_code
_entity_poly.pdbx_strand_id
1 'polypeptide(L)'
;MENGDFSRPVTVQGSDELAALASCLDSMRVTLAQQRRQEAETSARVKDLITQMSHDLRPPLTTLLLYTEIVAGGKYHSQAQLEEYLGKIDTKARQIKQLSDNLFEYALVTRDTVVALDGPASFSQIFEEPLAEFADQLDQRGFGCLLDLGEEDVRQQVYRPYIRRIFDNIASNIFKYADPAHPILVSFVREGAKAGLAFANVPLPPDTGGAESTKVGLISVQTMMEKMQAEVEVSQTARQYCITLLFPVKQI
;
A
#
# COMPACT_ATOMS: atom_id res chain seq x y z
N MET A 1 21.95 17.74 -26.61
CA MET A 1 20.80 16.85 -26.64
C MET A 1 21.07 15.53 -27.37
N GLU A 2 22.15 15.43 -28.07
CA GLU A 2 22.68 14.16 -28.56
C GLU A 2 23.10 13.30 -27.38
N ASN A 3 22.69 12.07 -27.30
CA ASN A 3 22.87 11.11 -26.21
C ASN A 3 21.93 11.22 -24.99
N GLY A 4 20.83 11.98 -25.04
CA GLY A 4 19.83 11.98 -23.95
C GLY A 4 20.29 12.67 -22.66
N ASP A 5 21.31 13.49 -22.70
CA ASP A 5 21.73 14.35 -21.60
C ASP A 5 20.87 15.63 -21.57
N PHE A 6 20.02 15.75 -20.57
CA PHE A 6 19.14 16.92 -20.33
C PHE A 6 19.66 17.81 -19.19
N SER A 7 20.89 17.62 -18.71
CA SER A 7 21.43 18.35 -17.55
C SER A 7 21.73 19.81 -17.84
N ARG A 8 22.04 20.17 -19.13
CA ARG A 8 22.42 21.49 -19.52
C ARG A 8 21.23 22.35 -19.95
N PRO A 9 20.97 23.49 -19.28
CA PRO A 9 19.90 24.39 -19.69
C PRO A 9 20.17 25.01 -21.08
N VAL A 10 19.09 25.27 -21.80
CA VAL A 10 19.17 26.07 -23.03
C VAL A 10 19.27 27.55 -22.65
N THR A 11 20.34 28.20 -23.04
CA THR A 11 20.54 29.64 -22.72
C THR A 11 19.60 30.49 -23.58
N VAL A 12 18.68 31.20 -22.92
CA VAL A 12 17.76 32.15 -23.57
C VAL A 12 18.45 33.52 -23.61
N GLN A 13 18.70 34.08 -24.82
CA GLN A 13 19.27 35.42 -24.98
C GLN A 13 18.37 36.22 -25.94
N GLY A 14 18.07 37.48 -25.56
CA GLY A 14 17.22 38.36 -26.36
C GLY A 14 15.74 38.30 -26.01
N SER A 15 14.91 38.97 -26.80
CA SER A 15 13.44 39.04 -26.67
C SER A 15 12.73 38.84 -28.03
N ASP A 16 13.41 38.21 -28.98
CA ASP A 16 12.93 37.92 -30.32
C ASP A 16 12.31 36.51 -30.42
N GLU A 17 11.87 36.12 -31.60
CA GLU A 17 11.28 34.81 -31.87
C GLU A 17 12.25 33.66 -31.53
N LEU A 18 13.56 33.89 -31.61
CA LEU A 18 14.59 32.92 -31.26
C LEU A 18 14.65 32.70 -29.74
N ALA A 19 14.48 33.76 -28.96
CA ALA A 19 14.39 33.68 -27.50
C ALA A 19 13.13 32.90 -27.04
N ALA A 20 11.99 33.12 -27.72
CA ALA A 20 10.77 32.38 -27.48
C ALA A 20 10.93 30.88 -27.80
N LEU A 21 11.59 30.54 -28.91
CA LEU A 21 11.90 29.16 -29.28
C LEU A 21 12.87 28.51 -28.28
N ALA A 22 13.90 29.21 -27.83
CA ALA A 22 14.84 28.72 -26.84
C ALA A 22 14.14 28.43 -25.49
N SER A 23 13.21 29.30 -25.05
CA SER A 23 12.42 29.10 -23.87
C SER A 23 11.50 27.86 -23.97
N CYS A 24 10.85 27.66 -25.13
CA CYS A 24 10.03 26.49 -25.40
C CYS A 24 10.88 25.21 -25.37
N LEU A 25 12.06 25.19 -25.97
CA LEU A 25 12.99 24.06 -25.94
C LEU A 25 13.49 23.75 -24.52
N ASP A 26 13.76 24.77 -23.69
CA ASP A 26 14.18 24.54 -22.31
C ASP A 26 13.03 24.00 -21.46
N SER A 27 11.81 24.48 -21.64
CA SER A 27 10.62 23.92 -21.00
C SER A 27 10.41 22.45 -21.37
N MET A 28 10.57 22.09 -22.64
CA MET A 28 10.49 20.71 -23.12
C MET A 28 11.61 19.84 -22.50
N ARG A 29 12.83 20.37 -22.42
CA ARG A 29 13.96 19.71 -21.78
C ARG A 29 13.68 19.41 -20.32
N VAL A 30 13.16 20.39 -19.55
CA VAL A 30 12.79 20.22 -18.14
C VAL A 30 11.74 19.12 -17.98
N THR A 31 10.69 19.15 -18.82
CA THR A 31 9.62 18.14 -18.80
C THR A 31 10.17 16.74 -19.09
N LEU A 32 11.01 16.59 -20.12
CA LEU A 32 11.63 15.32 -20.47
C LEU A 32 12.59 14.81 -19.37
N ALA A 33 13.35 15.73 -18.75
CA ALA A 33 14.23 15.38 -17.64
C ALA A 33 13.42 14.87 -16.42
N GLN A 34 12.28 15.51 -16.11
CA GLN A 34 11.38 15.08 -15.05
C GLN A 34 10.75 13.71 -15.36
N GLN A 35 10.26 13.51 -16.58
CA GLN A 35 9.69 12.22 -16.99
C GLN A 35 10.71 11.09 -16.86
N ARG A 36 11.94 11.26 -17.38
CA ARG A 36 12.99 10.25 -17.26
C ARG A 36 13.36 9.94 -15.81
N ARG A 37 13.41 10.97 -14.97
CA ARG A 37 13.67 10.77 -13.54
C ARG A 37 12.57 9.96 -12.91
N GLN A 38 11.32 10.26 -13.19
CA GLN A 38 10.16 9.55 -12.68
C GLN A 38 10.10 8.10 -13.17
N GLU A 39 10.41 7.86 -14.45
CA GLU A 39 10.55 6.51 -15.03
C GLU A 39 11.66 5.70 -14.33
N ALA A 40 12.82 6.32 -14.10
CA ALA A 40 13.94 5.67 -13.42
C ALA A 40 13.62 5.34 -11.96
N GLU A 41 12.97 6.25 -11.23
CA GLU A 41 12.51 6.03 -9.86
C GLU A 41 11.47 4.90 -9.79
N THR A 42 10.50 4.89 -10.72
CA THR A 42 9.49 3.82 -10.80
C THR A 42 10.14 2.48 -11.12
N SER A 43 11.07 2.43 -12.09
CA SER A 43 11.80 1.21 -12.44
C SER A 43 12.64 0.69 -11.27
N ALA A 44 13.29 1.57 -10.51
CA ALA A 44 14.04 1.20 -9.31
C ALA A 44 13.12 0.60 -8.24
N ARG A 45 11.99 1.24 -7.95
CA ARG A 45 10.99 0.74 -6.99
C ARG A 45 10.46 -0.65 -7.39
N VAL A 46 10.17 -0.87 -8.68
CA VAL A 46 9.73 -2.19 -9.20
C VAL A 46 10.82 -3.25 -9.00
N LYS A 47 12.08 -2.92 -9.32
CA LYS A 47 13.21 -3.83 -9.15
C LYS A 47 13.44 -4.21 -7.69
N ASP A 48 13.36 -3.24 -6.79
CA ASP A 48 13.52 -3.45 -5.35
C ASP A 48 12.38 -4.34 -4.82
N LEU A 49 11.15 -4.09 -5.26
CA LEU A 49 10.00 -4.92 -4.91
C LEU A 49 10.16 -6.37 -5.38
N ILE A 50 10.55 -6.60 -6.65
CA ILE A 50 10.78 -7.95 -7.17
C ILE A 50 11.86 -8.66 -6.37
N THR A 51 12.92 -7.95 -6.00
CA THR A 51 14.02 -8.50 -5.20
C THR A 51 13.52 -8.89 -3.80
N GLN A 52 12.79 -8.01 -3.14
CA GLN A 52 12.20 -8.26 -1.83
C GLN A 52 11.21 -9.43 -1.87
N MET A 53 10.30 -9.45 -2.85
CA MET A 53 9.34 -10.55 -2.99
C MET A 53 9.99 -11.90 -3.27
N SER A 54 11.08 -11.91 -4.05
CA SER A 54 11.85 -13.13 -4.30
C SER A 54 12.48 -13.66 -3.02
N HIS A 55 12.92 -12.75 -2.14
CA HIS A 55 13.42 -13.11 -0.82
C HIS A 55 12.31 -13.67 0.07
N ASP A 56 11.15 -13.01 0.09
CA ASP A 56 10.01 -13.38 0.96
C ASP A 56 9.27 -14.65 0.50
N LEU A 57 9.32 -14.97 -0.80
CA LEU A 57 8.75 -16.21 -1.34
C LEU A 57 9.63 -17.44 -1.06
N ARG A 58 10.95 -17.28 -0.98
CA ARG A 58 11.89 -18.40 -0.84
C ARG A 58 11.68 -19.22 0.45
N PRO A 59 11.55 -18.62 1.67
CA PRO A 59 11.37 -19.37 2.90
C PRO A 59 10.08 -20.23 2.92
N PRO A 60 8.88 -19.68 2.64
CA PRO A 60 7.65 -20.46 2.66
C PRO A 60 7.65 -21.56 1.58
N LEU A 61 8.23 -21.30 0.40
CA LEU A 61 8.35 -22.30 -0.65
C LEU A 61 9.28 -23.46 -0.25
N THR A 62 10.43 -23.15 0.34
CA THR A 62 11.37 -24.16 0.84
C THR A 62 10.73 -25.03 1.92
N THR A 63 9.99 -24.39 2.84
CA THR A 63 9.27 -25.10 3.91
C THR A 63 8.15 -25.99 3.35
N LEU A 64 7.39 -25.48 2.38
CA LEU A 64 6.34 -26.24 1.70
C LEU A 64 6.91 -27.48 1.02
N LEU A 65 7.98 -27.33 0.23
CA LEU A 65 8.66 -28.44 -0.46
C LEU A 65 9.18 -29.49 0.55
N LEU A 66 9.78 -29.05 1.67
CA LEU A 66 10.28 -29.95 2.71
C LEU A 66 9.15 -30.83 3.28
N TYR A 67 8.03 -30.21 3.71
CA TYR A 67 6.93 -31.01 4.25
C TYR A 67 6.25 -31.89 3.19
N THR A 68 6.19 -31.45 1.94
CA THR A 68 5.68 -32.26 0.83
C THR A 68 6.56 -33.49 0.61
N GLU A 69 7.89 -33.36 0.64
CA GLU A 69 8.83 -34.49 0.53
C GLU A 69 8.69 -35.48 1.69
N ILE A 70 8.53 -34.97 2.93
CA ILE A 70 8.32 -35.80 4.11
C ILE A 70 7.04 -36.64 3.97
N VAL A 71 5.93 -36.01 3.58
CA VAL A 71 4.64 -36.64 3.41
C VAL A 71 4.67 -37.64 2.26
N ALA A 72 5.18 -37.25 1.08
CA ALA A 72 5.29 -38.09 -0.09
C ALA A 72 6.24 -39.31 0.12
N GLY A 73 7.27 -39.11 0.93
CA GLY A 73 8.22 -40.17 1.30
C GLY A 73 7.75 -41.08 2.44
N GLY A 74 6.54 -40.86 2.99
CA GLY A 74 6.02 -41.63 4.13
C GLY A 74 6.85 -41.48 5.41
N LYS A 75 7.60 -40.37 5.58
CA LYS A 75 8.51 -40.13 6.70
C LYS A 75 7.78 -39.49 7.88
N TYR A 76 6.69 -40.09 8.32
CA TYR A 76 5.91 -39.71 9.50
C TYR A 76 5.60 -40.93 10.34
N HIS A 77 5.46 -40.76 11.67
CA HIS A 77 5.34 -41.87 12.61
C HIS A 77 3.90 -42.07 13.11
N SER A 78 2.99 -41.15 12.85
CA SER A 78 1.59 -41.23 13.28
C SER A 78 0.67 -40.45 12.34
N GLN A 79 -0.63 -40.78 12.39
CA GLN A 79 -1.67 -40.03 11.68
C GLN A 79 -1.72 -38.55 12.15
N ALA A 80 -1.57 -38.28 13.42
CA ALA A 80 -1.54 -36.91 13.96
C ALA A 80 -0.37 -36.10 13.38
N GLN A 81 0.79 -36.72 13.20
CA GLN A 81 1.96 -36.06 12.59
C GLN A 81 1.76 -35.78 11.09
N LEU A 82 1.08 -36.68 10.36
CA LEU A 82 0.67 -36.44 8.99
C LEU A 82 -0.26 -35.24 8.86
N GLU A 83 -1.29 -35.17 9.72
CA GLU A 83 -2.24 -34.07 9.75
C GLU A 83 -1.58 -32.74 10.10
N GLU A 84 -0.61 -32.75 11.04
CA GLU A 84 0.20 -31.57 11.35
C GLU A 84 0.99 -31.09 10.15
N TYR A 85 1.66 -31.99 9.40
CA TYR A 85 2.42 -31.63 8.22
C TYR A 85 1.54 -31.11 7.06
N LEU A 86 0.37 -31.71 6.84
CA LEU A 86 -0.61 -31.22 5.88
C LEU A 86 -1.11 -29.81 6.25
N GLY A 87 -1.36 -29.55 7.54
CA GLY A 87 -1.72 -28.21 8.02
C GLY A 87 -0.62 -27.17 7.79
N LYS A 88 0.66 -27.56 7.97
CA LYS A 88 1.82 -26.69 7.63
C LYS A 88 1.92 -26.42 6.14
N ILE A 89 1.67 -27.42 5.28
CA ILE A 89 1.64 -27.27 3.82
C ILE A 89 0.55 -26.27 3.41
N ASP A 90 -0.69 -26.45 3.90
CA ASP A 90 -1.81 -25.54 3.59
C ASP A 90 -1.50 -24.10 4.04
N THR A 91 -0.98 -23.92 5.25
CA THR A 91 -0.58 -22.61 5.77
C THR A 91 0.45 -21.92 4.88
N LYS A 92 1.50 -22.67 4.43
CA LYS A 92 2.54 -22.10 3.56
C LYS A 92 2.03 -21.84 2.14
N ALA A 93 1.16 -22.67 1.61
CA ALA A 93 0.51 -22.45 0.33
C ALA A 93 -0.35 -21.18 0.33
N ARG A 94 -1.13 -20.95 1.39
CA ARG A 94 -1.91 -19.72 1.57
C ARG A 94 -1.02 -18.48 1.70
N GLN A 95 0.11 -18.60 2.41
CA GLN A 95 1.09 -17.52 2.52
C GLN A 95 1.68 -17.15 1.15
N ILE A 96 2.06 -18.13 0.33
CA ILE A 96 2.57 -17.91 -1.03
C ILE A 96 1.51 -17.27 -1.91
N LYS A 97 0.26 -17.77 -1.85
CA LYS A 97 -0.86 -17.18 -2.59
C LYS A 97 -1.03 -15.70 -2.25
N GLN A 98 -1.05 -15.34 -0.97
CA GLN A 98 -1.19 -13.95 -0.53
C GLN A 98 -0.05 -13.06 -1.04
N LEU A 99 1.20 -13.55 -1.02
CA LEU A 99 2.35 -12.80 -1.58
C LEU A 99 2.19 -12.59 -3.09
N SER A 100 1.70 -13.61 -3.82
CA SER A 100 1.42 -13.51 -5.25
C SER A 100 0.29 -12.51 -5.56
N ASP A 101 -0.79 -12.56 -4.80
CA ASP A 101 -1.92 -11.64 -4.94
C ASP A 101 -1.47 -10.18 -4.70
N ASN A 102 -0.63 -9.94 -3.68
CA ASN A 102 -0.04 -8.62 -3.41
C ASN A 102 0.85 -8.12 -4.57
N LEU A 103 1.65 -9.01 -5.19
CA LEU A 103 2.47 -8.66 -6.37
C LEU A 103 1.59 -8.28 -7.56
N PHE A 104 0.54 -9.06 -7.80
CA PHE A 104 -0.38 -8.80 -8.89
C PHE A 104 -1.11 -7.46 -8.69
N GLU A 105 -1.55 -7.16 -7.48
CA GLU A 105 -2.16 -5.87 -7.13
C GLU A 105 -1.18 -4.70 -7.37
N TYR A 106 0.06 -4.84 -6.91
CA TYR A 106 1.09 -3.82 -7.17
C TYR A 106 1.32 -3.61 -8.67
N ALA A 107 1.41 -4.69 -9.45
CA ALA A 107 1.58 -4.61 -10.91
C ALA A 107 0.38 -3.94 -11.61
N LEU A 108 -0.84 -4.12 -11.11
CA LEU A 108 -2.03 -3.44 -11.61
C LEU A 108 -2.04 -1.95 -11.25
N VAL A 109 -1.62 -1.63 -10.03
CA VAL A 109 -1.59 -0.24 -9.54
C VAL A 109 -0.45 0.55 -10.19
N THR A 110 0.69 -0.07 -10.51
CA THR A 110 1.83 0.60 -11.16
C THR A 110 1.69 0.80 -12.67
N ARG A 111 0.73 0.15 -13.33
CA ARG A 111 0.43 0.49 -14.72
C ARG A 111 0.05 1.96 -14.83
N ASP A 112 0.63 2.66 -15.82
CA ASP A 112 0.49 4.11 -16.10
C ASP A 112 -0.93 4.57 -16.51
N THR A 113 -1.95 3.94 -16.01
CA THR A 113 -3.31 4.39 -16.21
C THR A 113 -3.62 5.55 -15.27
N VAL A 114 -3.83 6.72 -15.83
CA VAL A 114 -4.45 7.84 -15.10
C VAL A 114 -5.77 7.34 -14.55
N VAL A 115 -5.89 7.31 -13.23
CA VAL A 115 -7.13 6.89 -12.56
C VAL A 115 -8.11 8.05 -12.64
N ALA A 116 -9.24 7.84 -13.28
CA ALA A 116 -10.32 8.80 -13.26
C ALA A 116 -10.97 8.79 -11.88
N LEU A 117 -10.77 9.87 -11.12
CA LEU A 117 -11.42 10.02 -9.81
C LEU A 117 -12.93 10.14 -9.99
N ASP A 118 -13.69 9.61 -9.03
CA ASP A 118 -15.13 9.77 -8.97
C ASP A 118 -15.51 11.25 -8.77
N GLY A 119 -16.77 11.61 -9.01
CA GLY A 119 -17.26 12.96 -8.72
C GLY A 119 -17.11 13.32 -7.23
N PRO A 120 -17.02 14.63 -6.88
CA PRO A 120 -16.92 15.06 -5.49
C PRO A 120 -18.10 14.53 -4.66
N ALA A 121 -17.79 13.82 -3.56
CA ALA A 121 -18.77 13.27 -2.64
C ALA A 121 -18.45 13.66 -1.21
N SER A 122 -19.42 13.59 -0.29
CA SER A 122 -19.21 13.82 1.12
C SER A 122 -18.36 12.70 1.75
N PHE A 123 -17.74 13.01 2.87
CA PHE A 123 -16.95 12.03 3.62
C PHE A 123 -17.76 10.76 3.94
N SER A 124 -18.97 10.91 4.42
CA SER A 124 -19.88 9.81 4.72
C SER A 124 -20.18 8.97 3.47
N GLN A 125 -20.51 9.60 2.35
CA GLN A 125 -20.77 8.89 1.08
C GLN A 125 -19.58 8.07 0.54
N ILE A 126 -18.36 8.46 0.90
CA ILE A 126 -17.15 7.78 0.46
C ILE A 126 -16.79 6.64 1.42
N PHE A 127 -16.84 6.87 2.72
CA PHE A 127 -16.19 6.01 3.72
C PHE A 127 -17.15 5.19 4.57
N GLU A 128 -18.46 5.51 4.65
CA GLU A 128 -19.41 4.81 5.52
C GLU A 128 -19.48 3.30 5.21
N GLU A 129 -19.71 2.92 3.97
CA GLU A 129 -19.79 1.51 3.54
C GLU A 129 -18.43 0.78 3.72
N PRO A 130 -17.28 1.32 3.23
CA PRO A 130 -15.98 0.68 3.45
C PRO A 130 -15.59 0.56 4.93
N LEU A 131 -15.96 1.52 5.78
CA LEU A 131 -15.69 1.46 7.23
C LEU A 131 -16.54 0.38 7.91
N ALA A 132 -17.81 0.24 7.52
CA ALA A 132 -18.67 -0.82 8.03
C ALA A 132 -18.11 -2.21 7.66
N GLU A 133 -17.74 -2.42 6.39
CA GLU A 133 -17.11 -3.66 5.93
C GLU A 133 -15.78 -3.94 6.68
N PHE A 134 -14.97 -2.90 6.91
CA PHE A 134 -13.72 -3.01 7.65
C PHE A 134 -13.94 -3.40 9.12
N ALA A 135 -14.91 -2.76 9.80
CA ALA A 135 -15.26 -3.09 11.18
C ALA A 135 -15.77 -4.53 11.32
N ASP A 136 -16.63 -4.98 10.38
CA ASP A 136 -17.13 -6.36 10.35
C ASP A 136 -15.99 -7.38 10.14
N GLN A 137 -15.03 -7.09 9.25
CA GLN A 137 -13.86 -7.95 9.04
C GLN A 137 -13.00 -8.06 10.31
N LEU A 138 -12.83 -6.97 11.05
CA LEU A 138 -12.09 -6.95 12.32
C LEU A 138 -12.80 -7.79 13.36
N ASP A 139 -14.11 -7.60 13.55
CA ASP A 139 -14.92 -8.34 14.53
C ASP A 139 -14.89 -9.85 14.26
N GLN A 140 -15.05 -10.30 13.02
CA GLN A 140 -14.94 -11.71 12.61
C GLN A 140 -13.59 -12.34 12.97
N ARG A 141 -12.55 -11.55 13.17
CA ARG A 141 -11.21 -11.98 13.57
C ARG A 141 -10.90 -11.72 15.05
N GLY A 142 -11.88 -11.26 15.82
CA GLY A 142 -11.77 -11.02 17.25
C GLY A 142 -11.08 -9.71 17.64
N PHE A 143 -11.00 -8.73 16.71
CA PHE A 143 -10.51 -7.40 17.01
C PHE A 143 -11.67 -6.45 17.26
N GLY A 144 -11.65 -5.73 18.40
CA GLY A 144 -12.56 -4.62 18.62
C GLY A 144 -12.23 -3.43 17.68
N CYS A 145 -13.26 -2.70 17.25
CA CYS A 145 -13.09 -1.49 16.45
C CYS A 145 -13.84 -0.32 17.09
N LEU A 146 -13.19 0.81 17.28
CA LEU A 146 -13.76 2.06 17.78
C LEU A 146 -13.68 3.10 16.69
N LEU A 147 -14.83 3.67 16.31
CA LEU A 147 -14.94 4.72 15.29
C LEU A 147 -15.19 6.07 15.97
N ASP A 148 -14.28 7.02 15.74
CA ASP A 148 -14.40 8.43 16.17
C ASP A 148 -14.32 9.30 14.91
N LEU A 149 -15.44 9.46 14.22
CA LEU A 149 -15.48 10.09 12.90
C LEU A 149 -15.82 11.59 12.95
N GLY A 150 -16.14 12.13 14.14
CA GLY A 150 -16.55 13.53 14.26
C GLY A 150 -17.84 13.85 13.49
N GLU A 151 -18.16 15.14 13.38
CA GLU A 151 -19.36 15.63 12.68
C GLU A 151 -19.01 16.42 11.39
N GLU A 152 -17.72 16.49 11.00
CA GLU A 152 -17.31 17.29 9.84
C GLU A 152 -17.67 16.59 8.52
N ASP A 153 -18.50 17.24 7.71
CA ASP A 153 -18.83 16.78 6.36
C ASP A 153 -17.98 17.53 5.31
N VAL A 154 -16.84 16.93 4.96
CA VAL A 154 -15.95 17.45 3.91
C VAL A 154 -16.22 16.76 2.58
N ARG A 155 -16.06 17.50 1.47
CA ARG A 155 -16.18 16.90 0.12
C ARG A 155 -14.81 16.58 -0.44
N GLN A 156 -14.71 15.37 -1.01
CA GLN A 156 -13.46 14.82 -1.53
C GLN A 156 -13.71 14.09 -2.86
N GLN A 157 -12.65 13.91 -3.63
CA GLN A 157 -12.65 13.07 -4.83
C GLN A 157 -11.70 11.91 -4.63
N VAL A 158 -12.20 10.71 -4.78
CA VAL A 158 -11.42 9.48 -4.64
C VAL A 158 -11.75 8.52 -5.79
N TYR A 159 -11.01 7.45 -5.90
CA TYR A 159 -11.38 6.31 -6.71
C TYR A 159 -11.80 5.17 -5.77
N ARG A 160 -13.11 4.94 -5.64
CA ARG A 160 -13.70 4.01 -4.65
C ARG A 160 -13.10 2.60 -4.65
N PRO A 161 -12.76 1.98 -5.81
CA PRO A 161 -12.09 0.69 -5.78
C PRO A 161 -10.75 0.70 -5.05
N TYR A 162 -10.01 1.84 -5.06
CA TYR A 162 -8.77 1.96 -4.30
C TYR A 162 -9.03 2.10 -2.80
N ILE A 163 -10.09 2.77 -2.38
CA ILE A 163 -10.44 2.89 -0.95
C ILE A 163 -10.65 1.50 -0.34
N ARG A 164 -11.44 0.63 -0.99
CA ARG A 164 -11.65 -0.75 -0.52
C ARG A 164 -10.33 -1.52 -0.41
N ARG A 165 -9.48 -1.47 -1.44
CA ARG A 165 -8.17 -2.14 -1.42
C ARG A 165 -7.22 -1.61 -0.36
N ILE A 166 -7.22 -0.30 -0.11
CA ILE A 166 -6.44 0.33 0.96
C ILE A 166 -6.89 -0.22 2.31
N PHE A 167 -8.19 -0.30 2.56
CA PHE A 167 -8.75 -0.85 3.79
C PHE A 167 -8.42 -2.33 3.97
N ASP A 168 -8.52 -3.15 2.91
CA ASP A 168 -8.11 -4.55 2.93
C ASP A 168 -6.63 -4.72 3.28
N ASN A 169 -5.75 -3.86 2.74
CA ASN A 169 -4.33 -3.86 3.08
C ASN A 169 -4.09 -3.47 4.54
N ILE A 170 -4.80 -2.47 5.05
CA ILE A 170 -4.72 -2.05 6.46
C ILE A 170 -5.23 -3.18 7.37
N ALA A 171 -6.38 -3.78 7.08
CA ALA A 171 -6.93 -4.91 7.83
C ALA A 171 -5.95 -6.10 7.85
N SER A 172 -5.37 -6.44 6.70
CA SER A 172 -4.36 -7.50 6.61
C SER A 172 -3.12 -7.22 7.48
N ASN A 173 -2.69 -5.96 7.58
CA ASN A 173 -1.59 -5.55 8.46
C ASN A 173 -2.00 -5.68 9.94
N ILE A 174 -3.18 -5.23 10.30
CA ILE A 174 -3.73 -5.35 11.66
C ILE A 174 -3.76 -6.82 12.08
N PHE A 175 -4.30 -7.72 11.26
CA PHE A 175 -4.37 -9.16 11.57
C PHE A 175 -3.00 -9.81 11.79
N LYS A 176 -1.94 -9.25 11.22
CA LYS A 176 -0.58 -9.81 11.35
C LYS A 176 0.20 -9.24 12.52
N TYR A 177 -0.05 -7.97 12.85
CA TYR A 177 0.87 -7.22 13.71
C TYR A 177 0.21 -6.54 14.91
N ALA A 178 -1.13 -6.45 14.97
CA ALA A 178 -1.82 -5.82 16.08
C ALA A 178 -2.13 -6.82 17.20
N ASP A 179 -2.11 -6.33 18.43
CA ASP A 179 -2.54 -7.06 19.61
C ASP A 179 -4.07 -7.08 19.69
N PRO A 180 -4.74 -8.25 19.58
CA PRO A 180 -6.20 -8.34 19.62
C PRO A 180 -6.80 -7.99 21.00
N ALA A 181 -5.99 -7.91 22.06
CA ALA A 181 -6.44 -7.47 23.37
C ALA A 181 -6.80 -5.98 23.43
N HIS A 182 -6.43 -5.21 22.41
CA HIS A 182 -6.65 -3.78 22.31
C HIS A 182 -7.50 -3.44 21.07
N PRO A 183 -8.50 -2.54 21.20
CA PRO A 183 -9.32 -2.15 20.05
C PRO A 183 -8.50 -1.35 19.04
N ILE A 184 -8.88 -1.48 17.78
CA ILE A 184 -8.40 -0.63 16.69
C ILE A 184 -9.19 0.68 16.75
N LEU A 185 -8.48 1.81 16.81
CA LEU A 185 -9.09 3.13 16.78
C LEU A 185 -9.04 3.68 15.36
N VAL A 186 -10.20 4.02 14.81
CA VAL A 186 -10.32 4.73 13.53
C VAL A 186 -10.90 6.10 13.81
N SER A 187 -10.14 7.15 13.49
CA SER A 187 -10.55 8.52 13.74
C SER A 187 -10.51 9.38 12.48
N PHE A 188 -11.44 10.34 12.39
CA PHE A 188 -11.37 11.41 11.41
C PHE A 188 -10.21 12.34 11.73
N VAL A 189 -9.48 12.76 10.69
CA VAL A 189 -8.34 13.68 10.81
C VAL A 189 -8.47 14.79 9.78
N ARG A 190 -8.13 16.02 10.19
CA ARG A 190 -8.07 17.15 9.28
C ARG A 190 -6.77 17.93 9.45
N GLU A 191 -6.07 18.14 8.34
CA GLU A 191 -4.82 18.88 8.26
C GLU A 191 -4.89 19.93 7.15
N GLY A 192 -5.25 21.15 7.54
CA GLY A 192 -5.38 22.27 6.60
C GLY A 192 -6.38 22.01 5.48
N ALA A 193 -5.90 21.87 4.25
CA ALA A 193 -6.70 21.61 3.07
C ALA A 193 -6.92 20.10 2.79
N LYS A 194 -6.53 19.20 3.70
CA LYS A 194 -6.69 17.77 3.60
C LYS A 194 -7.49 17.24 4.77
N ALA A 195 -8.22 16.16 4.55
CA ALA A 195 -8.94 15.44 5.57
C ALA A 195 -8.93 13.92 5.24
N GLY A 196 -9.22 13.10 6.23
CA GLY A 196 -9.23 11.66 6.02
C GLY A 196 -9.34 10.85 7.29
N LEU A 197 -8.69 9.72 7.34
CA LEU A 197 -8.80 8.72 8.41
C LEU A 197 -7.43 8.32 8.95
N ALA A 198 -7.34 8.22 10.28
CA ALA A 198 -6.23 7.61 10.97
C ALA A 198 -6.66 6.26 11.57
N PHE A 199 -5.87 5.23 11.34
CA PHE A 199 -6.05 3.87 11.86
C PHE A 199 -4.92 3.59 12.85
N ALA A 200 -5.25 3.47 14.12
CA ALA A 200 -4.28 3.25 15.19
C ALA A 200 -4.50 1.92 15.88
N ASN A 201 -3.42 1.19 16.12
CA ASN A 201 -3.43 -0.07 16.85
C ASN A 201 -2.22 -0.21 17.79
N VAL A 202 -2.33 -1.07 18.79
CA VAL A 202 -1.23 -1.50 19.62
C VAL A 202 -0.51 -2.66 18.91
N PRO A 203 0.80 -2.59 18.65
CA PRO A 203 1.52 -3.69 18.02
C PRO A 203 1.71 -4.87 18.97
N LEU A 204 1.76 -6.09 18.41
CA LEU A 204 2.18 -7.28 19.16
C LEU A 204 3.58 -7.10 19.75
N PRO A 205 3.87 -7.65 20.94
CA PRO A 205 5.22 -7.66 21.48
C PRO A 205 6.23 -8.34 20.53
N PRO A 206 7.48 -7.85 20.46
CA PRO A 206 8.50 -8.35 19.52
C PRO A 206 8.82 -9.85 19.67
N ASP A 207 8.60 -10.44 20.85
CA ASP A 207 8.92 -11.84 21.15
C ASP A 207 7.85 -12.86 20.69
N THR A 208 6.74 -12.42 20.11
CA THR A 208 5.64 -13.31 19.69
C THR A 208 5.80 -13.91 18.29
N GLY A 209 6.99 -13.83 17.68
CA GLY A 209 7.29 -14.47 16.40
C GLY A 209 6.52 -13.89 15.23
N GLY A 210 6.30 -12.58 15.25
CA GLY A 210 5.64 -11.84 14.18
C GLY A 210 6.29 -12.14 12.82
N ALA A 211 5.46 -12.49 11.84
CA ALA A 211 5.91 -12.75 10.48
C ALA A 211 6.72 -11.56 9.97
N GLU A 212 7.86 -11.83 9.30
CA GLU A 212 8.66 -10.80 8.63
C GLU A 212 7.74 -9.90 7.79
N SER A 213 7.80 -8.60 8.07
CA SER A 213 6.95 -7.60 7.43
C SER A 213 7.30 -7.48 5.96
N THR A 214 6.46 -8.05 5.08
CA THR A 214 6.50 -7.68 3.67
C THR A 214 5.95 -6.26 3.56
N LYS A 215 6.81 -5.27 3.34
CA LYS A 215 6.40 -3.86 3.15
C LYS A 215 5.50 -3.64 1.92
N VAL A 216 5.17 -4.69 1.18
CA VAL A 216 4.43 -4.65 -0.09
C VAL A 216 3.03 -4.03 0.06
N GLY A 217 2.30 -4.40 1.12
CA GLY A 217 0.98 -3.82 1.37
C GLY A 217 1.03 -2.31 1.58
N LEU A 218 2.02 -1.79 2.31
CA LEU A 218 2.19 -0.36 2.52
C LEU A 218 2.60 0.36 1.22
N ILE A 219 3.48 -0.24 0.41
CA ILE A 219 3.86 0.30 -0.90
C ILE A 219 2.64 0.38 -1.83
N SER A 220 1.77 -0.63 -1.82
CA SER A 220 0.52 -0.61 -2.59
C SER A 220 -0.41 0.50 -2.12
N VAL A 221 -0.56 0.70 -0.80
CA VAL A 221 -1.34 1.82 -0.23
C VAL A 221 -0.75 3.16 -0.68
N GLN A 222 0.57 3.36 -0.55
CA GLN A 222 1.25 4.59 -0.99
C GLN A 222 0.99 4.88 -2.47
N THR A 223 1.14 3.88 -3.34
CA THR A 223 0.94 4.05 -4.79
C THR A 223 -0.51 4.39 -5.13
N MET A 224 -1.49 3.77 -4.47
CA MET A 224 -2.91 4.09 -4.66
C MET A 224 -3.25 5.51 -4.18
N MET A 225 -2.69 5.94 -3.05
CA MET A 225 -2.85 7.29 -2.51
C MET A 225 -2.22 8.33 -3.45
N GLU A 226 -0.98 8.12 -3.91
CA GLU A 226 -0.30 9.00 -4.89
C GLU A 226 -1.14 9.18 -6.17
N LYS A 227 -1.74 8.11 -6.71
CA LYS A 227 -2.61 8.17 -7.90
C LYS A 227 -3.91 8.95 -7.67
N MET A 228 -4.36 9.05 -6.44
CA MET A 228 -5.49 9.89 -6.04
C MET A 228 -5.08 11.30 -5.60
N GLN A 229 -3.79 11.69 -5.75
CA GLN A 229 -3.22 12.94 -5.25
C GLN A 229 -3.40 13.11 -3.74
N ALA A 230 -3.45 12.00 -3.04
CA ALA A 230 -3.61 11.90 -1.60
C ALA A 230 -2.30 11.50 -0.93
N GLU A 231 -2.20 11.66 0.37
CA GLU A 231 -0.99 11.38 1.16
C GLU A 231 -1.26 10.28 2.19
N VAL A 232 -0.22 9.51 2.49
CA VAL A 232 -0.24 8.55 3.58
C VAL A 232 0.94 8.81 4.50
N GLU A 233 0.64 8.87 5.79
CA GLU A 233 1.64 9.00 6.84
C GLU A 233 1.63 7.76 7.72
N VAL A 234 2.80 7.30 8.12
CA VAL A 234 2.94 6.17 9.01
C VAL A 234 3.81 6.57 10.19
N SER A 235 3.28 6.42 11.39
CA SER A 235 4.02 6.61 12.62
C SER A 235 4.02 5.32 13.44
N GLN A 236 5.18 5.02 14.02
CA GLN A 236 5.35 3.84 14.86
C GLN A 236 6.14 4.19 16.10
N THR A 237 5.58 3.81 17.24
CA THR A 237 6.24 3.85 18.55
C THR A 237 6.23 2.46 19.16
N ALA A 238 6.88 2.27 20.32
CA ALA A 238 6.81 0.99 21.05
C ALA A 238 5.40 0.60 21.52
N ARG A 239 4.46 1.55 21.56
CA ARG A 239 3.10 1.35 22.09
C ARG A 239 1.99 1.50 21.06
N GLN A 240 2.28 2.09 19.91
CA GLN A 240 1.25 2.40 18.91
C GLN A 240 1.85 2.40 17.51
N TYR A 241 1.13 1.80 16.59
CA TYR A 241 1.30 1.96 15.15
C TYR A 241 0.09 2.72 14.62
N CYS A 242 0.33 3.74 13.80
CA CYS A 242 -0.73 4.54 13.20
C CYS A 242 -0.44 4.76 11.72
N ILE A 243 -1.44 4.54 10.89
CA ILE A 243 -1.45 4.91 9.47
C ILE A 243 -2.54 5.94 9.24
N THR A 244 -2.17 7.09 8.66
CA THR A 244 -3.07 8.21 8.37
C THR A 244 -3.19 8.39 6.87
N LEU A 245 -4.41 8.42 6.37
CA LEU A 245 -4.78 8.63 4.97
C LEU A 245 -5.36 10.04 4.83
N LEU A 246 -4.73 10.91 4.04
CA LEU A 246 -5.12 12.30 3.86
C LEU A 246 -5.46 12.59 2.39
N PHE A 247 -6.70 12.99 2.14
CA PHE A 247 -7.22 13.32 0.82
C PHE A 247 -7.45 14.83 0.69
N PRO A 248 -7.22 15.44 -0.48
CA PRO A 248 -7.53 16.84 -0.70
C PRO A 248 -9.03 17.14 -0.51
N VAL A 249 -9.32 18.20 0.25
CA VAL A 249 -10.69 18.71 0.41
C VAL A 249 -11.00 19.63 -0.76
N LYS A 250 -12.14 19.41 -1.42
CA LYS A 250 -12.64 20.30 -2.47
C LYS A 250 -13.46 21.40 -1.84
N GLN A 251 -13.07 22.65 -2.10
CA GLN A 251 -13.91 23.80 -1.77
C GLN A 251 -15.14 23.78 -2.69
N ILE A 252 -16.30 24.07 -2.12
CA ILE A 252 -17.60 24.20 -2.82
C ILE A 252 -17.60 25.48 -3.66
#